data_efcb9b38164f0a1d1a1a0956cee0f583
#
_entry.id   efcb9b38164f0a1d1a1a0956cee0f583
#
_cell.length_a   1.000
_cell.length_b   1.000
_cell.length_c   1.000
_cell.angle_alpha   90.00
_cell.angle_beta   90.00
_cell.angle_gamma   90.00
#
_symmetry.space_group_name_H-M   'P 1'
#
loop_
_entity.id
_entity.type
_entity.pdbx_description
1 polymer ?
#
loop_
_entity_poly.entity_id
_entity_poly.type
_entity_poly.pdbx_seq_one_letter_code
_entity_poly.pdbx_strand_id
1 'polypeptide(L)'
;MSFRREKYVPKGGPDGGSGGKGGDVIFHTTSGLFTLRDFKYRRSYRAKNGEGGQGKEKTGRKGADVLIKVPLGTVIKDMETGRVLADLVKDGERKIVAKGGKGGKGNASFKTPTHRSPRKAESGEKGEIKKISLELNLLADVGIVGFPNAGKSTLLAKISEANPKVGDYPFTTLSPNLGMVKSEDFFSFVVADLPGLIEGAHQGKGLGLQFLRHIKRTKLLLFLLDVSQKNHEEQLATLKKELRFYDQELLKKKIFVALNKIDLLSEQRKKKIKLNVDIPQIMISALTGEGVGELLKLLEKELKGEKKVVGFC
;
A
#
# COMPACT_ATOMS: atom_id res chain seq x y z
N MET A 1 11.34 42.51 12.09
CA MET A 1 12.52 43.39 12.03
C MET A 1 13.05 43.59 13.44
N SER A 2 14.36 43.53 13.65
CA SER A 2 15.01 43.79 14.92
C SER A 2 16.29 44.57 14.70
N PHE A 3 16.65 45.43 15.67
CA PHE A 3 17.86 46.21 15.65
C PHE A 3 18.58 46.08 16.99
N ARG A 4 19.87 45.80 16.93
CA ARG A 4 20.74 45.68 18.11
C ARG A 4 20.84 47.01 18.80
N ARG A 5 20.61 47.04 20.12
CA ARG A 5 20.84 48.19 20.99
C ARG A 5 21.61 47.72 22.20
N GLU A 6 22.87 48.12 22.30
CA GLU A 6 23.74 47.75 23.42
C GLU A 6 24.50 49.01 23.89
N LYS A 7 24.87 48.98 25.19
CA LYS A 7 25.52 50.11 25.86
C LYS A 7 26.76 50.63 25.11
N TYR A 8 27.54 49.76 24.48
CA TYR A 8 28.77 50.07 23.78
C TYR A 8 28.64 50.06 22.25
N VAL A 9 27.45 49.94 21.70
CA VAL A 9 27.18 49.96 20.26
C VAL A 9 26.02 50.94 19.96
N PRO A 10 26.23 52.26 20.15
CA PRO A 10 25.13 53.22 20.10
C PRO A 10 24.50 53.35 18.69
N LYS A 11 25.27 53.12 17.63
CA LYS A 11 24.73 53.13 16.25
C LYS A 11 23.92 51.89 15.92
N GLY A 12 24.02 50.81 16.71
CA GLY A 12 23.30 49.58 16.50
C GLY A 12 23.50 48.96 15.11
N GLY A 13 22.63 48.08 14.71
CA GLY A 13 22.62 47.49 13.39
C GLY A 13 21.43 46.53 13.23
N PRO A 14 21.09 46.11 12.01
CA PRO A 14 20.06 45.15 11.79
C PRO A 14 20.52 43.80 12.35
N ASP A 15 19.73 43.20 13.24
CA ASP A 15 20.03 41.94 13.89
C ASP A 15 18.88 40.95 13.83
N GLY A 16 17.85 41.23 13.04
CA GLY A 16 16.73 40.35 12.86
C GLY A 16 17.09 39.14 12.02
N GLY A 17 17.00 37.94 12.60
CA GLY A 17 17.18 36.67 11.91
C GLY A 17 16.04 36.33 10.96
N SER A 18 16.26 35.37 10.10
CA SER A 18 15.23 34.85 9.15
C SER A 18 14.21 33.94 9.85
N GLY A 19 13.02 33.89 9.33
CA GLY A 19 12.01 32.93 9.78
C GLY A 19 12.37 31.47 9.42
N GLY A 20 11.87 30.53 10.18
CA GLY A 20 11.99 29.11 9.89
C GLY A 20 11.06 28.68 8.75
N LYS A 21 11.46 27.64 8.00
CA LYS A 21 10.60 26.99 7.01
C LYS A 21 9.40 26.33 7.73
N GLY A 22 8.20 26.35 7.13
CA GLY A 22 7.05 25.54 7.56
C GLY A 22 7.33 24.05 7.42
N GLY A 23 6.62 23.22 8.18
CA GLY A 23 6.67 21.76 8.07
C GLY A 23 6.04 21.29 6.77
N ASP A 24 6.47 20.10 6.33
CA ASP A 24 5.96 19.45 5.13
C ASP A 24 4.86 18.41 5.52
N VAL A 25 3.93 18.10 4.58
CA VAL A 25 2.95 17.02 4.72
C VAL A 25 3.50 15.81 3.98
N ILE A 26 3.75 14.73 4.72
CA ILE A 26 4.44 13.55 4.25
C ILE A 26 3.54 12.34 4.43
N PHE A 27 3.29 11.60 3.35
CA PHE A 27 2.66 10.29 3.41
C PHE A 27 3.72 9.21 3.58
N HIS A 28 3.40 8.23 4.41
CA HIS A 28 4.29 7.13 4.76
C HIS A 28 3.51 5.81 4.78
N THR A 29 3.98 4.86 3.99
CA THR A 29 3.38 3.52 3.94
C THR A 29 3.76 2.69 5.14
N THR A 30 2.83 1.87 5.59
CA THR A 30 3.08 0.86 6.62
C THR A 30 2.28 -0.40 6.36
N SER A 31 2.95 -1.54 6.48
CA SER A 31 2.34 -2.87 6.38
C SER A 31 1.33 -3.18 7.49
N GLY A 32 1.34 -2.39 8.58
CA GLY A 32 0.37 -2.53 9.68
C GLY A 32 -1.01 -1.92 9.41
N LEU A 33 -1.22 -1.23 8.28
CA LEU A 33 -2.50 -0.65 7.88
C LEU A 33 -3.03 -1.32 6.62
N PHE A 34 -4.35 -1.61 6.61
CA PHE A 34 -5.03 -2.29 5.49
C PHE A 34 -6.17 -1.47 4.90
N THR A 35 -6.56 -0.38 5.54
CA THR A 35 -7.71 0.42 5.10
C THR A 35 -7.42 1.91 5.19
N LEU A 36 -8.15 2.69 4.38
CA LEU A 36 -8.15 4.16 4.44
C LEU A 36 -9.31 4.70 5.30
N ARG A 37 -9.93 3.86 6.14
CA ARG A 37 -11.14 4.21 6.90
C ARG A 37 -10.98 5.46 7.77
N ASP A 38 -9.82 5.64 8.36
CA ASP A 38 -9.53 6.77 9.26
C ASP A 38 -9.63 8.13 8.55
N PHE A 39 -9.35 8.15 7.24
CA PHE A 39 -9.46 9.36 6.42
C PHE A 39 -10.91 9.80 6.16
N LYS A 40 -11.88 8.92 6.40
CA LYS A 40 -13.31 9.26 6.35
C LYS A 40 -13.69 10.23 7.49
N TYR A 41 -13.04 10.08 8.63
CA TYR A 41 -13.31 10.88 9.83
C TYR A 41 -12.39 12.11 9.92
N ARG A 42 -11.12 11.96 9.59
CA ARG A 42 -10.14 13.04 9.61
C ARG A 42 -9.75 13.43 8.20
N ARG A 43 -10.34 14.51 7.70
CA ARG A 43 -10.20 14.96 6.29
C ARG A 43 -9.17 16.07 6.09
N SER A 44 -8.64 16.66 7.15
CA SER A 44 -7.71 17.78 7.07
C SER A 44 -6.46 17.52 7.88
N TYR A 45 -5.32 17.76 7.28
CA TYR A 45 -4.01 17.62 7.89
C TYR A 45 -3.21 18.88 7.65
N ARG A 46 -2.56 19.39 8.70
CA ARG A 46 -1.76 20.60 8.62
C ARG A 46 -0.45 20.41 9.37
N ALA A 47 0.67 20.68 8.70
CA ALA A 47 1.98 20.74 9.33
C ALA A 47 2.12 22.07 10.12
N LYS A 48 3.05 22.10 11.07
CA LYS A 48 3.27 23.29 11.89
C LYS A 48 3.95 24.39 11.07
N ASN A 49 3.60 25.62 11.36
CA ASN A 49 4.30 26.78 10.80
C ASN A 49 5.72 26.84 11.36
N GLY A 50 6.65 27.40 10.59
CA GLY A 50 7.95 27.79 11.09
C GLY A 50 7.82 28.96 12.08
N GLU A 51 8.75 29.05 13.00
CA GLU A 51 8.82 30.14 13.95
C GLU A 51 9.38 31.41 13.30
N GLY A 52 8.99 32.57 13.81
CA GLY A 52 9.57 33.83 13.38
C GLY A 52 11.04 33.95 13.77
N GLY A 53 11.84 34.64 12.95
CA GLY A 53 13.20 35.00 13.32
C GLY A 53 13.22 35.94 14.51
N GLN A 54 14.24 35.83 15.32
CA GLN A 54 14.47 36.67 16.54
C GLN A 54 15.65 37.59 16.36
N GLY A 55 15.84 38.54 17.30
CA GLY A 55 17.02 39.37 17.39
C GLY A 55 18.30 38.56 17.57
N LYS A 56 19.44 39.18 17.45
CA LYS A 56 20.77 38.56 17.49
C LYS A 56 21.00 37.56 16.38
N GLU A 57 20.45 37.83 15.20
CA GLU A 57 20.54 37.02 13.98
C GLU A 57 20.00 35.55 14.13
N LYS A 58 19.19 35.28 15.17
CA LYS A 58 18.67 33.97 15.42
C LYS A 58 17.57 33.61 14.41
N THR A 59 17.86 32.62 13.58
CA THR A 59 16.87 32.05 12.66
C THR A 59 15.79 31.29 13.44
N GLY A 60 14.51 31.45 13.04
CA GLY A 60 13.39 30.72 13.59
C GLY A 60 13.49 29.23 13.33
N ARG A 61 12.95 28.42 14.23
CA ARG A 61 12.95 26.96 14.07
C ARG A 61 12.03 26.54 12.93
N LYS A 62 12.43 25.46 12.22
CA LYS A 62 11.56 24.80 11.24
C LYS A 62 10.30 24.28 11.93
N GLY A 63 9.14 24.46 11.29
CA GLY A 63 7.90 23.82 11.72
C GLY A 63 7.99 22.30 11.63
N ALA A 64 7.35 21.60 12.54
CA ALA A 64 7.31 20.14 12.52
C ALA A 64 6.50 19.64 11.31
N ASP A 65 7.06 18.64 10.64
CA ASP A 65 6.39 17.93 9.56
C ASP A 65 5.22 17.10 10.12
N VAL A 66 4.19 16.87 9.33
CA VAL A 66 3.13 15.92 9.66
C VAL A 66 3.32 14.64 8.85
N LEU A 67 3.43 13.52 9.55
CA LEU A 67 3.55 12.19 8.95
C LEU A 67 2.17 11.53 8.96
N ILE A 68 1.68 11.17 7.76
CA ILE A 68 0.38 10.53 7.56
C ILE A 68 0.65 9.09 7.15
N LYS A 69 0.26 8.15 8.01
CA LYS A 69 0.43 6.73 7.73
C LYS A 69 -0.70 6.26 6.81
N VAL A 70 -0.33 5.51 5.77
CA VAL A 70 -1.26 4.91 4.80
C VAL A 70 -0.88 3.46 4.53
N PRO A 71 -1.85 2.61 4.11
CA PRO A 71 -1.56 1.25 3.67
C PRO A 71 -0.68 1.24 2.42
N LEU A 72 0.00 0.11 2.20
CA LEU A 72 0.66 -0.16 0.92
C LEU A 72 -0.37 -0.14 -0.22
N GLY A 73 0.06 0.31 -1.40
CA GLY A 73 -0.82 0.42 -2.57
C GLY A 73 -1.74 1.64 -2.55
N THR A 74 -1.47 2.61 -1.68
CA THR A 74 -2.19 3.87 -1.69
C THR A 74 -1.73 4.74 -2.84
N VAL A 75 -2.65 5.07 -3.74
CA VAL A 75 -2.47 6.05 -4.81
C VAL A 75 -3.00 7.40 -4.34
N ILE A 76 -2.17 8.41 -4.43
CA ILE A 76 -2.50 9.79 -4.08
C ILE A 76 -2.71 10.56 -5.37
N LYS A 77 -3.91 11.10 -5.57
CA LYS A 77 -4.24 11.93 -6.73
C LYS A 77 -4.59 13.34 -6.31
N ASP A 78 -4.17 14.28 -7.10
CA ASP A 78 -4.61 15.67 -6.99
C ASP A 78 -6.04 15.77 -7.53
N MET A 79 -6.97 16.29 -6.72
CA MET A 79 -8.39 16.41 -7.11
C MET A 79 -8.65 17.52 -8.14
N GLU A 80 -7.78 18.52 -8.21
CA GLU A 80 -7.95 19.64 -9.13
C GLU A 80 -7.42 19.31 -10.52
N THR A 81 -6.28 18.60 -10.59
CA THR A 81 -5.62 18.27 -11.87
C THR A 81 -5.87 16.83 -12.32
N GLY A 82 -6.39 15.95 -11.45
CA GLY A 82 -6.54 14.52 -11.69
C GLY A 82 -5.21 13.75 -11.76
N ARG A 83 -4.08 14.43 -11.59
CA ARG A 83 -2.76 13.80 -11.72
C ARG A 83 -2.43 12.92 -10.53
N VAL A 84 -1.78 11.79 -10.80
CA VAL A 84 -1.20 10.94 -9.75
C VAL A 84 0.04 11.62 -9.18
N LEU A 85 -0.02 11.98 -7.90
CA LEU A 85 1.10 12.58 -7.17
C LEU A 85 2.06 11.52 -6.63
N ALA A 86 1.53 10.36 -6.25
CA ALA A 86 2.30 9.21 -5.79
C ALA A 86 1.50 7.92 -5.92
N ASP A 87 2.21 6.81 -6.16
CA ASP A 87 1.74 5.43 -6.05
C ASP A 87 2.67 4.73 -5.07
N LEU A 88 2.20 4.51 -3.84
CA LEU A 88 3.02 4.08 -2.71
C LEU A 88 2.91 2.57 -2.55
N VAL A 89 3.85 1.83 -3.13
CA VAL A 89 3.82 0.36 -3.21
C VAL A 89 4.81 -0.36 -2.28
N LYS A 90 5.82 0.36 -1.76
CA LYS A 90 6.84 -0.23 -0.90
C LYS A 90 6.59 0.10 0.57
N ASP A 91 6.85 -0.85 1.47
CA ASP A 91 6.77 -0.58 2.91
C ASP A 91 7.83 0.44 3.34
N GLY A 92 7.45 1.35 4.22
CA GLY A 92 8.34 2.42 4.68
C GLY A 92 8.55 3.55 3.67
N GLU A 93 7.93 3.51 2.49
CA GLU A 93 8.06 4.56 1.48
C GLU A 93 7.48 5.87 1.98
N ARG A 94 8.19 6.99 1.70
CA ARG A 94 7.77 8.33 2.10
C ARG A 94 7.66 9.25 0.90
N LYS A 95 6.57 10.03 0.85
CA LYS A 95 6.36 11.02 -0.20
C LYS A 95 5.87 12.34 0.36
N ILE A 96 6.57 13.41 0.05
CA ILE A 96 6.12 14.77 0.36
C ILE A 96 5.02 15.12 -0.65
N VAL A 97 3.82 15.39 -0.15
CA VAL A 97 2.65 15.72 -0.97
C VAL A 97 2.42 17.24 -1.00
N ALA A 98 2.63 17.91 0.13
CA ALA A 98 2.58 19.37 0.19
C ALA A 98 3.78 19.90 0.96
N LYS A 99 4.44 20.89 0.39
CA LYS A 99 5.65 21.51 0.97
C LYS A 99 5.28 22.71 1.84
N GLY A 100 5.96 22.84 2.95
CA GLY A 100 5.89 24.05 3.78
C GLY A 100 6.53 25.25 3.08
N GLY A 101 5.98 26.43 3.33
CA GLY A 101 6.51 27.67 2.78
C GLY A 101 7.88 28.01 3.36
N LYS A 102 8.67 28.73 2.61
CA LYS A 102 9.97 29.23 3.07
C LYS A 102 9.77 30.33 4.11
N GLY A 103 10.68 30.38 5.08
CA GLY A 103 10.72 31.49 6.03
C GLY A 103 11.17 32.76 5.34
N GLY A 104 10.61 33.89 5.77
CA GLY A 104 11.03 35.21 5.25
C GLY A 104 12.42 35.62 5.76
N LYS A 105 13.12 36.42 4.99
CA LYS A 105 14.43 36.94 5.37
C LYS A 105 14.31 38.07 6.38
N GLY A 106 15.07 37.98 7.46
CA GLY A 106 15.19 39.06 8.44
C GLY A 106 16.00 40.25 7.90
N ASN A 107 15.90 41.40 8.56
CA ASN A 107 16.59 42.60 8.10
C ASN A 107 18.12 42.45 8.13
N ALA A 108 18.71 41.62 8.98
CA ALA A 108 20.14 41.33 8.95
C ALA A 108 20.62 40.75 7.62
N SER A 109 19.80 39.96 6.93
CA SER A 109 20.11 39.35 5.62
C SER A 109 20.23 40.39 4.47
N PHE A 110 19.73 41.61 4.65
CA PHE A 110 19.77 42.70 3.65
C PHE A 110 20.87 43.70 3.90
N LYS A 111 21.75 43.47 4.87
CA LYS A 111 22.89 44.32 5.17
C LYS A 111 23.92 44.24 4.04
N THR A 112 24.28 45.41 3.51
CA THR A 112 25.32 45.56 2.49
C THR A 112 26.29 46.64 2.93
N PRO A 113 27.51 46.78 2.32
CA PRO A 113 28.45 47.85 2.63
C PRO A 113 27.84 49.23 2.45
N THR A 114 26.96 49.42 1.47
CA THR A 114 26.27 50.68 1.17
C THR A 114 25.01 50.87 2.01
N HIS A 115 24.28 49.81 2.33
CA HIS A 115 23.06 49.80 3.15
C HIS A 115 23.30 49.10 4.48
N ARG A 116 23.93 49.78 5.43
CA ARG A 116 24.35 49.20 6.72
C ARG A 116 23.22 48.96 7.71
N SER A 117 22.07 49.63 7.56
CA SER A 117 20.93 49.54 8.48
C SER A 117 19.58 49.37 7.72
N PRO A 118 19.40 48.27 6.98
CA PRO A 118 18.17 48.09 6.21
C PRO A 118 16.94 47.93 7.12
N ARG A 119 15.90 48.71 6.81
CA ARG A 119 14.57 48.62 7.44
C ARG A 119 13.62 47.79 6.60
N LYS A 120 14.14 46.72 5.94
CA LYS A 120 13.38 45.82 5.11
C LYS A 120 13.49 44.41 5.68
N ALA A 121 12.37 43.71 5.72
CA ALA A 121 12.28 42.25 5.96
C ALA A 121 11.27 41.66 5.00
N GLU A 122 11.46 40.43 4.63
CA GLU A 122 10.53 39.68 3.77
C GLU A 122 9.61 38.81 4.62
N SER A 123 8.35 38.82 4.27
CA SER A 123 7.38 37.86 4.84
C SER A 123 7.69 36.44 4.34
N GLY A 124 7.42 35.45 5.16
CA GLY A 124 7.50 34.07 4.73
C GLY A 124 6.49 33.75 3.63
N GLU A 125 6.83 32.79 2.80
CA GLU A 125 5.95 32.24 1.78
C GLU A 125 4.86 31.35 2.42
N LYS A 126 3.68 31.34 1.83
CA LYS A 126 2.63 30.38 2.21
C LYS A 126 3.04 28.98 1.77
N GLY A 127 2.76 27.98 2.60
CA GLY A 127 2.90 26.58 2.22
C GLY A 127 1.89 26.17 1.15
N GLU A 128 2.16 25.03 0.52
CA GLU A 128 1.25 24.44 -0.46
C GLU A 128 -0.01 23.94 0.22
N ILE A 129 -1.15 24.16 -0.42
CA ILE A 129 -2.46 23.58 -0.06
C ILE A 129 -2.90 22.73 -1.22
N LYS A 130 -3.22 21.47 -0.95
CA LYS A 130 -3.69 20.51 -1.98
C LYS A 130 -4.93 19.78 -1.51
N LYS A 131 -5.89 19.66 -2.41
CA LYS A 131 -7.03 18.76 -2.27
C LYS A 131 -6.65 17.45 -2.96
N ILE A 132 -6.63 16.37 -2.19
CA ILE A 132 -6.21 15.07 -2.70
C ILE A 132 -7.29 14.03 -2.51
N SER A 133 -7.37 13.08 -3.42
CA SER A 133 -8.07 11.82 -3.22
C SER A 133 -7.08 10.71 -2.93
N LEU A 134 -7.45 9.84 -2.01
CA LEU A 134 -6.71 8.63 -1.69
C LEU A 134 -7.49 7.44 -2.24
N GLU A 135 -6.84 6.68 -3.09
CA GLU A 135 -7.36 5.41 -3.61
C GLU A 135 -6.48 4.28 -3.08
N LEU A 136 -7.09 3.30 -2.46
CA LEU A 136 -6.37 2.10 -2.06
C LEU A 136 -6.49 1.07 -3.17
N ASN A 137 -5.39 0.83 -3.85
CA ASN A 137 -5.29 -0.28 -4.78
C ASN A 137 -4.72 -1.46 -4.01
N LEU A 138 -5.54 -2.49 -3.82
CA LEU A 138 -5.14 -3.71 -3.14
C LEU A 138 -3.87 -4.28 -3.75
N LEU A 139 -2.84 -4.37 -2.92
CA LEU A 139 -1.64 -5.14 -3.21
C LEU A 139 -1.74 -6.44 -2.41
N ALA A 140 -2.41 -7.45 -2.96
CA ALA A 140 -2.22 -8.80 -2.49
C ALA A 140 -1.03 -9.40 -3.25
N ASP A 141 -0.13 -10.03 -2.54
CA ASP A 141 0.97 -10.76 -3.16
C ASP A 141 0.45 -12.03 -3.82
N VAL A 142 -0.54 -12.69 -3.19
CA VAL A 142 -1.18 -13.92 -3.67
C VAL A 142 -2.68 -13.72 -3.79
N GLY A 143 -3.23 -14.04 -4.96
CA GLY A 143 -4.67 -14.09 -5.18
C GLY A 143 -5.18 -15.52 -5.15
N ILE A 144 -6.13 -15.86 -4.27
CA ILE A 144 -6.78 -17.18 -4.25
C ILE A 144 -7.94 -17.18 -5.25
N VAL A 145 -7.92 -18.13 -6.15
CA VAL A 145 -8.95 -18.35 -7.17
C VAL A 145 -9.51 -19.77 -7.03
N GLY A 146 -10.81 -19.93 -7.09
CA GLY A 146 -11.42 -21.26 -6.98
C GLY A 146 -12.93 -21.18 -6.99
N PHE A 147 -13.58 -22.30 -7.25
CA PHE A 147 -15.04 -22.42 -7.27
C PHE A 147 -15.68 -22.04 -5.93
N PRO A 148 -16.99 -21.72 -5.92
CA PRO A 148 -17.73 -21.61 -4.67
C PRO A 148 -17.54 -22.86 -3.82
N ASN A 149 -17.44 -22.68 -2.51
CA ASN A 149 -17.23 -23.77 -1.54
C ASN A 149 -15.93 -24.58 -1.71
N ALA A 150 -14.98 -24.16 -2.54
CA ALA A 150 -13.66 -24.80 -2.63
C ALA A 150 -12.83 -24.64 -1.34
N GLY A 151 -13.27 -23.79 -0.39
CA GLY A 151 -12.62 -23.57 0.90
C GLY A 151 -11.68 -22.37 0.92
N LYS A 152 -11.85 -21.40 0.00
CA LYS A 152 -11.02 -20.18 -0.08
C LYS A 152 -10.99 -19.40 1.22
N SER A 153 -12.16 -19.05 1.74
CA SER A 153 -12.28 -18.27 2.98
C SER A 153 -11.80 -19.06 4.21
N THR A 154 -11.99 -20.40 4.20
CA THR A 154 -11.47 -21.29 5.25
C THR A 154 -9.93 -21.28 5.24
N LEU A 155 -9.33 -21.41 4.06
CA LEU A 155 -7.89 -21.35 3.91
C LEU A 155 -7.36 -19.99 4.36
N LEU A 156 -8.00 -18.89 3.92
CA LEU A 156 -7.60 -17.55 4.29
C LEU A 156 -7.66 -17.33 5.82
N ALA A 157 -8.73 -17.81 6.47
CA ALA A 157 -8.87 -17.76 7.92
C ALA A 157 -7.79 -18.57 8.65
N LYS A 158 -7.39 -19.72 8.09
CA LYS A 158 -6.39 -20.62 8.67
C LYS A 158 -4.97 -20.05 8.61
N ILE A 159 -4.63 -19.36 7.50
CA ILE A 159 -3.28 -18.83 7.27
C ILE A 159 -3.07 -17.41 7.77
N SER A 160 -4.12 -16.71 8.11
CA SER A 160 -4.09 -15.31 8.53
C SER A 160 -3.79 -15.20 10.03
N GLU A 161 -2.84 -14.35 10.41
CA GLU A 161 -2.51 -14.08 11.83
C GLU A 161 -3.64 -13.40 12.61
N ALA A 162 -4.44 -12.61 11.92
CA ALA A 162 -5.62 -11.95 12.48
C ALA A 162 -6.84 -12.36 11.65
N ASN A 163 -8.04 -12.31 12.25
CA ASN A 163 -9.27 -12.55 11.51
C ASN A 163 -9.25 -11.78 10.18
N PRO A 164 -9.50 -12.45 9.05
CA PRO A 164 -9.53 -11.81 7.75
C PRO A 164 -10.42 -10.58 7.81
N LYS A 165 -9.89 -9.45 7.41
CA LYS A 165 -10.67 -8.20 7.40
C LYS A 165 -11.35 -8.08 6.05
N VAL A 166 -12.66 -7.96 6.08
CA VAL A 166 -13.44 -7.56 4.90
C VAL A 166 -13.01 -6.14 4.55
N GLY A 167 -12.44 -5.97 3.38
CA GLY A 167 -12.13 -4.62 2.88
C GLY A 167 -13.42 -3.96 2.45
N ASP A 168 -13.94 -3.00 3.24
CA ASP A 168 -15.02 -2.12 2.81
C ASP A 168 -14.51 -1.21 1.67
N TYR A 169 -14.62 -1.69 0.46
CA TYR A 169 -14.28 -0.91 -0.72
C TYR A 169 -15.55 -0.32 -1.30
N PRO A 170 -15.71 1.01 -1.27
CA PRO A 170 -16.96 1.68 -1.70
C PRO A 170 -17.30 1.47 -3.18
N PHE A 171 -16.48 0.72 -3.91
CA PHE A 171 -16.61 0.53 -5.36
C PHE A 171 -16.70 -0.94 -5.79
N THR A 172 -16.73 -1.89 -4.85
CA THR A 172 -16.85 -3.31 -5.15
C THR A 172 -18.20 -3.83 -4.68
N THR A 173 -18.95 -4.46 -5.57
CA THR A 173 -20.18 -5.22 -5.22
C THR A 173 -19.84 -6.43 -4.34
N LEU A 174 -18.59 -6.91 -4.38
CA LEU A 174 -18.05 -7.99 -3.58
C LEU A 174 -16.75 -7.53 -2.95
N SER A 175 -16.72 -7.41 -1.64
CA SER A 175 -15.54 -7.02 -0.88
C SER A 175 -14.59 -8.21 -0.76
N PRO A 176 -13.34 -8.12 -1.24
CA PRO A 176 -12.37 -9.19 -1.06
C PRO A 176 -11.98 -9.33 0.42
N ASN A 177 -11.83 -10.56 0.86
CA ASN A 177 -11.26 -10.85 2.16
C ASN A 177 -9.74 -10.85 2.05
N LEU A 178 -9.08 -10.11 2.91
CA LEU A 178 -7.62 -10.03 2.98
C LEU A 178 -7.10 -10.68 4.24
N GLY A 179 -6.04 -11.47 4.10
CA GLY A 179 -5.31 -12.04 5.21
C GLY A 179 -3.83 -11.70 5.10
N MET A 180 -3.24 -11.29 6.21
CA MET A 180 -1.79 -11.20 6.32
C MET A 180 -1.24 -12.51 6.83
N VAL A 181 -0.30 -13.05 6.10
CA VAL A 181 0.45 -14.25 6.45
C VAL A 181 1.83 -13.81 6.92
N LYS A 182 2.24 -14.26 8.10
CA LYS A 182 3.61 -14.15 8.56
C LYS A 182 4.28 -15.52 8.53
N SER A 183 5.47 -15.54 7.98
CA SER A 183 6.35 -16.70 7.98
C SER A 183 7.23 -16.70 9.21
N GLU A 184 7.78 -17.87 9.55
CA GLU A 184 8.75 -18.07 10.63
C GLU A 184 9.99 -17.18 10.46
N ASP A 185 10.38 -16.84 9.23
CA ASP A 185 11.51 -15.98 8.88
C ASP A 185 11.17 -14.47 8.92
N PHE A 186 10.14 -14.03 9.63
CA PHE A 186 9.67 -12.63 9.65
C PHE A 186 9.27 -12.07 8.28
N PHE A 187 9.11 -12.92 7.28
CA PHE A 187 8.60 -12.51 5.99
C PHE A 187 7.08 -12.45 6.03
N SER A 188 6.51 -11.32 5.63
CA SER A 188 5.06 -11.15 5.58
C SER A 188 4.59 -10.88 4.16
N PHE A 189 3.47 -11.48 3.80
CA PHE A 189 2.80 -11.25 2.53
C PHE A 189 1.29 -11.24 2.68
N VAL A 190 0.62 -10.59 1.77
CA VAL A 190 -0.84 -10.43 1.78
C VAL A 190 -1.48 -11.41 0.82
N VAL A 191 -2.48 -12.13 1.29
CA VAL A 191 -3.30 -13.06 0.50
C VAL A 191 -4.69 -12.48 0.39
N ALA A 192 -5.25 -12.47 -0.83
CA ALA A 192 -6.62 -12.05 -1.09
C ALA A 192 -7.46 -13.23 -1.55
N ASP A 193 -8.62 -13.42 -0.92
CA ASP A 193 -9.70 -14.21 -1.50
C ASP A 193 -10.36 -13.39 -2.60
N LEU A 194 -10.38 -13.91 -3.82
CA LEU A 194 -10.94 -13.27 -4.99
C LEU A 194 -12.34 -13.84 -5.26
N PRO A 195 -13.39 -13.39 -4.53
CA PRO A 195 -14.74 -13.89 -4.71
C PRO A 195 -15.30 -13.43 -6.07
N GLY A 196 -16.17 -14.23 -6.66
CA GLY A 196 -16.96 -13.83 -7.82
C GLY A 196 -16.23 -13.85 -9.17
N LEU A 197 -15.00 -14.36 -9.26
CA LEU A 197 -14.38 -14.65 -10.56
C LEU A 197 -15.21 -15.67 -11.36
N ILE A 198 -15.95 -16.52 -10.69
CA ILE A 198 -16.68 -17.65 -11.26
C ILE A 198 -18.21 -17.45 -11.26
N GLU A 199 -18.76 -16.64 -10.36
CA GLU A 199 -20.21 -16.54 -10.11
C GLU A 199 -20.95 -15.49 -10.95
N GLY A 200 -20.51 -15.08 -12.10
CA GLY A 200 -21.26 -14.05 -12.83
C GLY A 200 -20.70 -13.60 -14.16
N ALA A 201 -19.64 -14.21 -14.63
CA ALA A 201 -19.02 -13.85 -15.90
C ALA A 201 -20.00 -13.97 -17.08
N HIS A 202 -20.91 -14.94 -17.04
CA HIS A 202 -21.89 -15.19 -18.10
C HIS A 202 -23.15 -14.33 -18.02
N GLN A 203 -23.41 -13.63 -16.91
CA GLN A 203 -24.66 -12.88 -16.69
C GLN A 203 -24.54 -11.36 -16.83
N GLY A 204 -23.44 -10.84 -17.36
CA GLY A 204 -23.29 -9.40 -17.58
C GLY A 204 -23.22 -8.54 -16.30
N LYS A 205 -23.31 -9.12 -15.11
CA LYS A 205 -23.05 -8.46 -13.83
C LYS A 205 -21.55 -8.47 -13.57
N GLY A 206 -20.81 -7.80 -14.45
CA GLY A 206 -19.36 -7.73 -14.38
C GLY A 206 -18.88 -7.28 -13.00
N LEU A 207 -17.98 -8.04 -12.42
CA LEU A 207 -17.08 -7.54 -11.40
C LEU A 207 -16.48 -6.23 -11.93
N GLY A 208 -16.74 -5.11 -11.25
CA GLY A 208 -16.39 -3.80 -11.77
C GLY A 208 -14.93 -3.74 -12.21
N LEU A 209 -14.64 -2.98 -13.27
CA LEU A 209 -13.30 -2.76 -13.83
C LEU A 209 -12.22 -2.45 -12.77
N GLN A 210 -12.63 -1.98 -11.61
CA GLN A 210 -11.76 -1.70 -10.47
C GLN A 210 -11.26 -2.96 -9.77
N PHE A 211 -12.10 -3.99 -9.61
CA PHE A 211 -11.71 -5.27 -9.03
C PHE A 211 -10.64 -5.98 -9.89
N LEU A 212 -10.74 -5.87 -11.22
CA LEU A 212 -9.74 -6.38 -12.15
C LEU A 212 -8.37 -5.71 -11.97
N ARG A 213 -8.34 -4.41 -11.65
CA ARG A 213 -7.08 -3.70 -11.35
C ARG A 213 -6.38 -4.27 -10.11
N HIS A 214 -7.14 -4.77 -9.14
CA HIS A 214 -6.58 -5.36 -7.92
C HIS A 214 -5.95 -6.72 -8.19
N ILE A 215 -6.62 -7.57 -8.99
CA ILE A 215 -6.08 -8.86 -9.40
C ILE A 215 -4.82 -8.69 -10.25
N LYS A 216 -4.78 -7.69 -11.14
CA LYS A 216 -3.59 -7.38 -11.94
C LYS A 216 -2.35 -7.09 -11.11
N ARG A 217 -2.50 -6.63 -9.90
CA ARG A 217 -1.37 -6.30 -9.00
C ARG A 217 -0.89 -7.46 -8.13
N THR A 218 -1.60 -8.60 -8.11
CA THR A 218 -1.09 -9.81 -7.43
C THR A 218 0.15 -10.32 -8.15
N LYS A 219 1.10 -10.86 -7.41
CA LYS A 219 2.32 -11.47 -7.98
C LYS A 219 2.07 -12.90 -8.41
N LEU A 220 1.36 -13.65 -7.57
CA LEU A 220 1.05 -15.06 -7.76
C LEU A 220 -0.46 -15.29 -7.75
N LEU A 221 -0.88 -16.38 -8.41
CA LEU A 221 -2.25 -16.89 -8.32
C LEU A 221 -2.21 -18.29 -7.72
N LEU A 222 -3.04 -18.52 -6.70
CA LEU A 222 -3.26 -19.81 -6.08
C LEU A 222 -4.63 -20.35 -6.49
N PHE A 223 -4.66 -21.38 -7.31
CA PHE A 223 -5.88 -22.05 -7.67
C PHE A 223 -6.23 -23.09 -6.62
N LEU A 224 -7.40 -22.95 -6.01
CA LEU A 224 -7.91 -23.87 -4.99
C LEU A 224 -8.96 -24.78 -5.59
N LEU A 225 -8.64 -26.07 -5.69
CA LEU A 225 -9.52 -27.10 -6.24
C LEU A 225 -10.05 -28.00 -5.13
N ASP A 226 -11.33 -28.32 -5.21
CA ASP A 226 -11.99 -29.23 -4.26
C ASP A 226 -11.82 -30.69 -4.72
N VAL A 227 -11.03 -31.47 -3.99
CA VAL A 227 -10.76 -32.88 -4.34
C VAL A 227 -11.92 -33.83 -4.04
N SER A 228 -12.96 -33.39 -3.34
CA SER A 228 -14.18 -34.20 -3.13
C SER A 228 -15.03 -34.31 -4.39
N GLN A 229 -14.86 -33.37 -5.31
CA GLN A 229 -15.55 -33.36 -6.61
C GLN A 229 -14.78 -34.20 -7.64
N LYS A 230 -15.48 -34.69 -8.65
CA LYS A 230 -14.86 -35.36 -9.80
C LYS A 230 -14.36 -34.30 -10.80
N ASN A 231 -13.41 -34.68 -11.69
CA ASN A 231 -12.93 -33.88 -12.82
C ASN A 231 -12.12 -32.64 -12.42
N HIS A 232 -11.08 -32.81 -11.62
CA HIS A 232 -10.18 -31.73 -11.19
C HIS A 232 -9.48 -31.00 -12.36
N GLU A 233 -9.17 -31.73 -13.44
CA GLU A 233 -8.59 -31.15 -14.65
C GLU A 233 -9.55 -30.20 -15.36
N GLU A 234 -10.84 -30.56 -15.44
CA GLU A 234 -11.88 -29.69 -15.99
C GLU A 234 -12.11 -28.45 -15.12
N GLN A 235 -12.08 -28.62 -13.80
CA GLN A 235 -12.14 -27.47 -12.88
C GLN A 235 -10.98 -26.49 -13.17
N LEU A 236 -9.76 -26.99 -13.27
CA LEU A 236 -8.59 -26.17 -13.58
C LEU A 236 -8.70 -25.49 -14.95
N ALA A 237 -9.17 -26.24 -15.96
CA ALA A 237 -9.36 -25.70 -17.31
C ALA A 237 -10.41 -24.59 -17.34
N THR A 238 -11.52 -24.76 -16.61
CA THR A 238 -12.58 -23.77 -16.47
C THR A 238 -12.06 -22.51 -15.79
N LEU A 239 -11.33 -22.64 -14.67
CA LEU A 239 -10.73 -21.51 -13.98
C LEU A 239 -9.76 -20.73 -14.88
N LYS A 240 -8.92 -21.41 -15.64
CA LYS A 240 -8.02 -20.78 -16.61
C LYS A 240 -8.78 -20.06 -17.73
N LYS A 241 -9.85 -20.68 -18.25
CA LYS A 241 -10.70 -20.10 -19.28
C LYS A 241 -11.36 -18.81 -18.81
N GLU A 242 -11.88 -18.80 -17.59
CA GLU A 242 -12.50 -17.62 -17.01
C GLU A 242 -11.48 -16.49 -16.77
N LEU A 243 -10.32 -16.80 -16.19
CA LEU A 243 -9.26 -15.81 -16.06
C LEU A 243 -8.83 -15.23 -17.42
N ARG A 244 -8.73 -16.08 -18.45
CA ARG A 244 -8.40 -15.64 -19.81
C ARG A 244 -9.45 -14.70 -20.40
N PHE A 245 -10.71 -14.96 -20.11
CA PHE A 245 -11.80 -14.11 -20.54
C PHE A 245 -11.74 -12.72 -19.90
N TYR A 246 -11.33 -12.66 -18.63
CA TYR A 246 -11.17 -11.38 -17.94
C TYR A 246 -9.93 -10.62 -18.40
N ASP A 247 -8.77 -11.27 -18.42
CA ASP A 247 -7.52 -10.67 -18.86
C ASP A 247 -6.46 -11.75 -19.11
N GLN A 248 -5.99 -11.80 -20.36
CA GLN A 248 -4.93 -12.73 -20.76
C GLN A 248 -3.62 -12.52 -19.98
N GLU A 249 -3.36 -11.32 -19.47
CA GLU A 249 -2.18 -11.01 -18.66
C GLU A 249 -2.14 -11.75 -17.33
N LEU A 250 -3.31 -12.11 -16.78
CA LEU A 250 -3.39 -12.87 -15.54
C LEU A 250 -2.81 -14.29 -15.68
N LEU A 251 -2.90 -14.87 -16.87
CA LEU A 251 -2.34 -16.20 -17.16
C LEU A 251 -0.81 -16.18 -17.33
N LYS A 252 -0.20 -15.01 -17.51
CA LYS A 252 1.27 -14.87 -17.52
C LYS A 252 1.87 -14.93 -16.13
N LYS A 253 1.05 -14.75 -15.11
CA LYS A 253 1.48 -14.82 -13.71
C LYS A 253 1.81 -16.26 -13.34
N LYS A 254 2.67 -16.42 -12.34
CA LYS A 254 2.96 -17.73 -11.80
C LYS A 254 1.74 -18.29 -11.06
N ILE A 255 1.36 -19.49 -11.45
CA ILE A 255 0.18 -20.17 -10.93
C ILE A 255 0.64 -21.35 -10.08
N PHE A 256 0.00 -21.54 -8.93
CA PHE A 256 0.12 -22.69 -8.06
C PHE A 256 -1.27 -23.33 -7.92
N VAL A 257 -1.30 -24.64 -7.74
CA VAL A 257 -2.55 -25.38 -7.51
C VAL A 257 -2.53 -26.00 -6.14
N ALA A 258 -3.53 -25.71 -5.33
CA ALA A 258 -3.79 -26.38 -4.07
C ALA A 258 -5.00 -27.29 -4.22
N LEU A 259 -4.79 -28.57 -3.98
CA LEU A 259 -5.82 -29.61 -3.95
C LEU A 259 -6.35 -29.67 -2.52
N ASN A 260 -7.50 -29.03 -2.29
CA ASN A 260 -8.07 -28.85 -0.95
C ASN A 260 -9.10 -29.93 -0.60
N LYS A 261 -9.35 -30.07 0.71
CA LYS A 261 -10.28 -31.02 1.34
C LYS A 261 -9.80 -32.50 1.27
N ILE A 262 -8.48 -32.66 1.39
CA ILE A 262 -7.90 -34.03 1.42
C ILE A 262 -8.32 -34.83 2.65
N ASP A 263 -8.82 -34.17 3.69
CA ASP A 263 -9.43 -34.77 4.86
C ASP A 263 -10.67 -35.66 4.53
N LEU A 264 -11.31 -35.40 3.39
CA LEU A 264 -12.45 -36.19 2.90
C LEU A 264 -12.01 -37.43 2.09
N LEU A 265 -10.72 -37.62 1.88
CA LEU A 265 -10.18 -38.70 1.07
C LEU A 265 -9.56 -39.80 1.91
N SER A 266 -9.73 -41.05 1.44
CA SER A 266 -8.97 -42.19 1.97
C SER A 266 -7.49 -42.09 1.53
N GLU A 267 -6.56 -42.64 2.32
CA GLU A 267 -5.13 -42.65 2.01
C GLU A 267 -4.80 -43.23 0.63
N GLN A 268 -5.57 -44.24 0.21
CA GLN A 268 -5.42 -44.83 -1.13
C GLN A 268 -5.80 -43.87 -2.26
N ARG A 269 -6.79 -42.98 -2.03
CA ARG A 269 -7.21 -41.95 -2.98
C ARG A 269 -6.23 -40.76 -2.99
N LYS A 270 -5.71 -40.35 -1.84
CA LYS A 270 -4.68 -39.30 -1.77
C LYS A 270 -3.49 -39.63 -2.68
N LYS A 271 -2.99 -40.86 -2.67
CA LYS A 271 -1.86 -41.34 -3.50
C LYS A 271 -2.14 -41.31 -5.01
N LYS A 272 -3.41 -41.40 -5.43
CA LYS A 272 -3.82 -41.48 -6.84
C LYS A 272 -4.16 -40.12 -7.44
N ILE A 273 -4.44 -39.10 -6.61
CA ILE A 273 -4.81 -37.78 -7.11
C ILE A 273 -3.54 -36.99 -7.46
N LYS A 274 -3.34 -36.83 -8.75
CA LYS A 274 -2.32 -35.94 -9.31
C LYS A 274 -2.86 -35.37 -10.61
N LEU A 275 -2.79 -34.08 -10.79
CA LEU A 275 -3.11 -33.45 -12.07
C LEU A 275 -1.97 -33.67 -13.04
N ASN A 276 -2.30 -34.02 -14.27
CA ASN A 276 -1.28 -34.13 -15.32
C ASN A 276 -1.02 -32.77 -15.99
N VAL A 277 -0.48 -31.85 -15.20
CA VAL A 277 -0.17 -30.47 -15.62
C VAL A 277 1.20 -30.07 -15.12
N ASP A 278 1.91 -29.27 -15.93
CA ASP A 278 3.21 -28.70 -15.59
C ASP A 278 3.04 -27.42 -14.73
N ILE A 279 2.34 -27.57 -13.59
CA ILE A 279 2.12 -26.50 -12.60
C ILE A 279 2.41 -27.08 -11.23
N PRO A 280 3.15 -26.36 -10.38
CA PRO A 280 3.37 -26.80 -9.00
C PRO A 280 2.04 -27.04 -8.29
N GLN A 281 1.87 -28.24 -7.74
CA GLN A 281 0.64 -28.64 -7.06
C GLN A 281 0.96 -29.18 -5.67
N ILE A 282 0.07 -28.88 -4.73
CA ILE A 282 0.18 -29.33 -3.35
C ILE A 282 -1.19 -29.77 -2.82
N MET A 283 -1.18 -30.80 -2.00
CA MET A 283 -2.38 -31.31 -1.33
C MET A 283 -2.52 -30.67 0.05
N ILE A 284 -3.71 -30.15 0.35
CA ILE A 284 -3.97 -29.50 1.62
C ILE A 284 -5.36 -29.84 2.17
N SER A 285 -5.50 -29.69 3.47
CA SER A 285 -6.79 -29.49 4.11
C SER A 285 -6.83 -28.15 4.80
N ALA A 286 -7.59 -27.21 4.27
CA ALA A 286 -7.78 -25.89 4.90
C ALA A 286 -8.48 -26.02 6.27
N LEU A 287 -9.26 -27.08 6.49
CA LEU A 287 -9.97 -27.33 7.73
C LEU A 287 -9.02 -27.83 8.81
N THR A 288 -8.27 -28.90 8.55
CA THR A 288 -7.36 -29.52 9.53
C THR A 288 -6.04 -28.80 9.65
N GLY A 289 -5.57 -28.19 8.56
CA GLY A 289 -4.24 -27.57 8.44
C GLY A 289 -3.19 -28.48 7.82
N GLU A 290 -3.54 -29.73 7.45
CA GLU A 290 -2.63 -30.67 6.78
C GLU A 290 -2.13 -30.06 5.47
N GLY A 291 -0.81 -30.07 5.22
CA GLY A 291 -0.17 -29.53 4.01
C GLY A 291 -0.13 -28.00 3.91
N VAL A 292 -0.81 -27.27 4.79
CA VAL A 292 -0.85 -25.77 4.71
C VAL A 292 0.51 -25.16 4.97
N GLY A 293 1.30 -25.69 5.92
CA GLY A 293 2.64 -25.21 6.19
C GLY A 293 3.58 -25.33 4.99
N GLU A 294 3.48 -26.42 4.24
CA GLU A 294 4.26 -26.65 3.01
C GLU A 294 3.84 -25.68 1.90
N LEU A 295 2.52 -25.45 1.76
CA LEU A 295 1.99 -24.46 0.84
C LEU A 295 2.57 -23.06 1.12
N LEU A 296 2.59 -22.63 2.38
CA LEU A 296 3.13 -21.34 2.76
C LEU A 296 4.62 -21.21 2.45
N LYS A 297 5.43 -22.24 2.74
CA LYS A 297 6.86 -22.27 2.39
C LYS A 297 7.10 -22.17 0.88
N LEU A 298 6.26 -22.81 0.09
CA LEU A 298 6.34 -22.78 -1.38
C LEU A 298 6.01 -21.40 -1.92
N LEU A 299 4.93 -20.76 -1.44
CA LEU A 299 4.54 -19.40 -1.83
C LEU A 299 5.61 -18.38 -1.39
N GLU A 300 6.13 -18.51 -0.19
CA GLU A 300 7.19 -17.64 0.34
C GLU A 300 8.47 -17.72 -0.48
N LYS A 301 8.94 -18.92 -0.80
CA LYS A 301 10.13 -19.16 -1.62
C LYS A 301 10.02 -18.42 -2.95
N GLU A 302 8.85 -18.47 -3.56
CA GLU A 302 8.59 -17.82 -4.84
C GLU A 302 8.59 -16.29 -4.72
N LEU A 303 7.87 -15.77 -3.72
CA LEU A 303 7.80 -14.33 -3.47
C LEU A 303 9.16 -13.72 -3.09
N LYS A 304 10.02 -14.47 -2.40
CA LYS A 304 11.41 -14.06 -2.10
C LYS A 304 12.28 -14.09 -3.34
N GLY A 305 12.07 -15.04 -4.25
CA GLY A 305 12.82 -15.15 -5.52
C GLY A 305 12.63 -13.92 -6.42
N GLU A 306 11.41 -13.40 -6.50
CA GLU A 306 11.10 -12.18 -7.27
C GLU A 306 11.75 -10.91 -6.69
N LYS A 307 11.95 -10.82 -5.37
CA LYS A 307 12.60 -9.67 -4.72
C LYS A 307 14.10 -9.56 -5.03
N LYS A 308 14.77 -10.64 -5.42
CA LYS A 308 16.21 -10.64 -5.76
C LYS A 308 16.52 -10.08 -7.15
N VAL A 309 15.53 -9.90 -8.02
CA VAL A 309 15.73 -9.41 -9.40
C VAL A 309 15.71 -7.88 -9.48
N VAL A 310 15.29 -7.18 -8.44
CA VAL A 310 15.43 -5.71 -8.36
C VAL A 310 16.80 -5.39 -7.75
N GLY A 311 17.85 -5.72 -8.50
CA GLY A 311 19.22 -5.34 -8.18
C GLY A 311 19.41 -3.84 -8.35
N PHE A 312 20.01 -3.23 -7.36
CA PHE A 312 20.56 -1.88 -7.43
C PHE A 312 21.55 -1.77 -8.60
N CYS A 313 21.27 -0.86 -9.51
CA CYS A 313 22.29 -0.13 -10.28
C CYS A 313 22.18 1.34 -9.91
#